data_6b99df4bd3ca584291916c1dce183413
#
_entry.id   6b99df4bd3ca584291916c1dce183413
#
_cell.length_a   1.000
_cell.length_b   1.000
_cell.length_c   1.000
_cell.angle_alpha   90.00
_cell.angle_beta   90.00
_cell.angle_gamma   90.00
#
_symmetry.space_group_name_H-M   'P 1'
#
loop_
_entity.id
_entity.type
_entity.pdbx_description
1 polymer ?
#
loop_
_entity_poly.entity_id
_entity_poly.type
_entity_poly.pdbx_seq_one_letter_code
_entity_poly.pdbx_strand_id
1 'polypeptide(L)'
;MKQIKKKLPIGIENFAKLQAEDFYYVDKTMLIKELLDNWAEVNLFTRPRRFGKTLNMSMLKAFFELNGDKNCFKGTRISREVYLCEQYMGKFPVIFISLKSISAQTYEKACDMAIQIVNGEARRFQYLLDSERLTEYDKDAFKSLLLPDMKESVLCLSLIHISEPTRPY
;
A
#
# COMPACT_ATOMS: atom_id res chain seq x y z
N MET A 1 14.98 17.96 33.79
CA MET A 1 14.80 17.69 32.35
C MET A 1 13.30 17.77 32.05
N LYS A 2 12.84 18.72 31.21
CA LYS A 2 11.45 18.78 30.76
C LYS A 2 11.21 17.55 29.86
N GLN A 3 10.37 16.61 30.28
CA GLN A 3 9.87 15.57 29.39
C GLN A 3 9.08 16.27 28.27
N ILE A 4 9.63 16.25 27.06
CA ILE A 4 8.92 16.71 25.87
C ILE A 4 7.80 15.67 25.65
N LYS A 5 6.58 16.02 26.02
CA LYS A 5 5.40 15.18 25.76
C LYS A 5 5.19 15.12 24.26
N LYS A 6 5.34 13.92 23.66
CA LYS A 6 5.03 13.70 22.25
C LYS A 6 3.57 14.07 21.97
N LYS A 7 3.32 14.70 20.83
CA LYS A 7 1.98 15.07 20.39
C LYS A 7 1.17 13.82 20.00
N LEU A 8 -0.13 13.84 20.27
CA LEU A 8 -1.02 12.76 19.81
C LEU A 8 -1.30 12.88 18.31
N PRO A 9 -1.28 11.78 17.55
CA PRO A 9 -1.48 11.78 16.09
C PRO A 9 -2.96 11.86 15.71
N ILE A 10 -3.62 12.98 16.01
CA ILE A 10 -5.04 13.14 15.68
C ILE A 10 -5.20 13.32 14.18
N GLY A 11 -5.94 12.40 13.52
CA GLY A 11 -6.20 12.45 12.09
C GLY A 11 -5.02 12.03 11.20
N ILE A 12 -3.91 11.56 11.75
CA ILE A 12 -2.76 11.08 10.97
C ILE A 12 -2.96 9.61 10.62
N GLU A 13 -3.01 9.33 9.32
CA GLU A 13 -3.19 7.99 8.77
C GLU A 13 -1.94 7.47 8.03
N ASN A 14 -0.94 8.33 7.81
CA ASN A 14 0.31 8.00 7.14
C ASN A 14 1.40 7.71 8.17
N PHE A 15 1.96 6.49 8.14
CA PHE A 15 2.97 6.03 9.09
C PHE A 15 4.29 6.80 8.98
N ALA A 16 4.77 7.03 7.74
CA ALA A 16 6.02 7.75 7.53
C ALA A 16 5.93 9.20 8.07
N LYS A 17 4.80 9.88 7.82
CA LYS A 17 4.55 11.21 8.37
C LYS A 17 4.49 11.20 9.89
N LEU A 18 3.84 10.18 10.48
CA LEU A 18 3.73 10.03 11.94
C LEU A 18 5.12 9.93 12.58
N GLN A 19 6.02 9.17 11.98
CA GLN A 19 7.37 8.98 12.48
C GLN A 19 8.25 10.22 12.23
N ALA A 20 8.16 10.84 11.06
CA ALA A 20 8.94 12.02 10.71
C ALA A 20 8.66 13.22 11.63
N GLU A 21 7.43 13.38 12.08
CA GLU A 21 7.00 14.47 12.97
C GLU A 21 7.06 14.09 14.47
N ASP A 22 7.63 12.93 14.79
CA ASP A 22 7.83 12.39 16.16
C ASP A 22 6.54 12.39 17.02
N PHE A 23 5.42 11.99 16.43
CA PHE A 23 4.17 11.81 17.17
C PHE A 23 4.24 10.59 18.11
N TYR A 24 3.37 10.58 19.12
CA TYR A 24 3.20 9.42 19.98
C TYR A 24 2.68 8.23 19.15
N TYR A 25 3.43 7.15 19.14
CA TYR A 25 3.08 5.93 18.42
C TYR A 25 3.12 4.71 19.35
N VAL A 26 2.03 3.96 19.37
CA VAL A 26 2.00 2.63 19.97
C VAL A 26 2.54 1.64 18.94
N ASP A 27 3.73 1.17 19.18
CA ASP A 27 4.46 0.35 18.22
C ASP A 27 3.76 -1.00 17.94
N LYS A 28 3.25 -1.11 16.71
CA LYS A 28 2.62 -2.31 16.15
C LYS A 28 3.42 -2.92 15.02
N THR A 29 4.69 -2.52 14.85
CA THR A 29 5.50 -2.96 13.72
C THR A 29 5.76 -4.45 13.69
N MET A 30 5.61 -5.17 14.83
CA MET A 30 5.70 -6.62 14.87
C MET A 30 4.62 -7.34 14.06
N LEU A 31 3.54 -6.65 13.66
CA LEU A 31 2.57 -7.14 12.69
C LEU A 31 3.24 -7.56 11.37
N ILE A 32 4.31 -6.87 10.98
CA ILE A 32 5.09 -7.22 9.78
C ILE A 32 5.70 -8.62 9.93
N LYS A 33 6.29 -8.90 11.09
CA LYS A 33 6.85 -10.23 11.38
C LYS A 33 5.77 -11.30 11.38
N GLU A 34 4.65 -11.06 12.04
CA GLU A 34 3.52 -12.00 12.07
C GLU A 34 3.01 -12.33 10.66
N LEU A 35 2.94 -11.33 9.76
CA LEU A 35 2.57 -11.54 8.36
C LEU A 35 3.60 -12.37 7.60
N LEU A 36 4.88 -12.10 7.80
CA LEU A 36 5.96 -12.83 7.14
C LEU A 36 6.08 -14.26 7.66
N ASP A 37 5.88 -14.49 8.95
CA ASP A 37 5.92 -15.81 9.56
C ASP A 37 4.74 -16.69 9.09
N ASN A 38 3.56 -16.10 8.90
CA ASN A 38 2.38 -16.84 8.44
C ASN A 38 2.34 -17.02 6.92
N TRP A 39 2.95 -16.11 6.15
CA TRP A 39 3.06 -16.11 4.69
C TRP A 39 1.77 -16.55 3.97
N ALA A 40 0.62 -16.01 4.40
CA ALA A 40 -0.65 -16.32 3.78
C ALA A 40 -0.85 -15.51 2.48
N GLU A 41 -1.44 -16.12 1.46
CA GLU A 41 -1.77 -15.43 0.20
C GLU A 41 -2.71 -14.25 0.42
N VAL A 42 -3.68 -14.41 1.34
CA VAL A 42 -4.64 -13.36 1.69
C VAL A 42 -4.70 -13.18 3.20
N ASN A 43 -4.57 -11.93 3.64
CA ASN A 43 -4.71 -11.56 5.04
C ASN A 43 -5.85 -10.54 5.20
N LEU A 44 -6.86 -10.89 5.99
CA LEU A 44 -8.00 -10.03 6.27
C LEU A 44 -7.89 -9.40 7.66
N PHE A 45 -7.81 -8.07 7.73
CA PHE A 45 -7.78 -7.31 8.97
C PHE A 45 -9.14 -6.67 9.28
N THR A 46 -9.93 -7.32 10.12
CA THR A 46 -11.20 -6.80 10.60
C THR A 46 -11.02 -6.15 11.98
N ARG A 47 -11.23 -4.84 12.05
CA ARG A 47 -11.19 -4.08 13.31
C ARG A 47 -12.25 -2.97 13.27
N PRO A 48 -12.81 -2.56 14.38
CA PRO A 48 -13.73 -1.43 14.45
C PRO A 48 -13.10 -0.13 13.90
N ARG A 49 -13.93 0.90 13.68
CA ARG A 49 -13.42 2.22 13.30
C ARG A 49 -12.47 2.75 14.38
N ARG A 50 -11.45 3.55 13.97
CA ARG A 50 -10.45 4.20 14.83
C ARG A 50 -9.44 3.26 15.51
N PHE A 51 -9.39 1.99 15.14
CA PHE A 51 -8.39 1.02 15.63
C PHE A 51 -7.09 0.99 14.80
N GLY A 52 -6.82 2.03 14.01
CA GLY A 52 -5.55 2.18 13.31
C GLY A 52 -5.38 1.30 12.07
N LYS A 53 -6.46 0.78 11.44
CA LYS A 53 -6.37 -0.04 10.22
C LYS A 53 -5.58 0.66 9.11
N THR A 54 -5.97 1.87 8.75
CA THR A 54 -5.32 2.66 7.70
C THR A 54 -3.85 2.94 8.03
N LEU A 55 -3.55 3.24 9.30
CA LEU A 55 -2.18 3.46 9.73
C LEU A 55 -1.33 2.20 9.63
N ASN A 56 -1.86 1.03 10.02
CA ASN A 56 -1.16 -0.25 9.89
C ASN A 56 -0.95 -0.61 8.41
N MET A 57 -1.94 -0.39 7.54
CA MET A 57 -1.78 -0.59 6.10
C MET A 57 -0.73 0.36 5.51
N SER A 58 -0.71 1.62 5.93
CA SER A 58 0.32 2.59 5.55
C SER A 58 1.72 2.17 6.05
N MET A 59 1.81 1.57 7.23
CA MET A 59 3.05 1.01 7.78
C MET A 59 3.56 -0.15 6.93
N LEU A 60 2.68 -1.10 6.57
CA LEU A 60 3.03 -2.22 5.69
C LEU A 60 3.52 -1.73 4.33
N LYS A 61 2.80 -0.78 3.72
CA LYS A 61 3.24 -0.12 2.49
C LYS A 61 4.63 0.46 2.65
N ALA A 62 4.86 1.28 3.67
CA ALA A 62 6.16 1.92 3.90
C ALA A 62 7.30 0.92 4.12
N PHE A 63 7.00 -0.26 4.68
CA PHE A 63 8.01 -1.30 4.91
C PHE A 63 8.41 -2.02 3.62
N PHE A 64 7.44 -2.43 2.83
CA PHE A 64 7.71 -3.28 1.65
C PHE A 64 8.06 -2.49 0.39
N GLU A 65 7.56 -1.25 0.26
CA GLU A 65 7.63 -0.46 -0.97
C GLU A 65 9.05 -0.15 -1.41
N LEU A 66 9.33 -0.37 -2.71
CA LEU A 66 10.58 0.04 -3.36
C LEU A 66 10.84 1.54 -3.12
N ASN A 67 12.06 1.87 -2.76
CA ASN A 67 12.49 3.25 -2.48
C ASN A 67 11.75 3.94 -1.32
N GLY A 68 11.06 3.18 -0.46
CA GLY A 68 10.46 3.70 0.76
C GLY A 68 11.50 4.27 1.74
N ASP A 69 11.09 5.25 2.56
CA ASP A 69 11.97 5.81 3.59
C ASP A 69 12.14 4.82 4.77
N LYS A 70 13.28 4.11 4.74
CA LYS A 70 13.65 3.15 5.79
C LYS A 70 13.86 3.80 7.15
N ASN A 71 14.10 5.11 7.20
CA ASN A 71 14.35 5.82 8.46
C ASN A 71 13.12 5.87 9.36
N CYS A 72 11.92 5.78 8.78
CA CYS A 72 10.69 5.78 9.57
C CYS A 72 10.54 4.55 10.50
N PHE A 73 11.37 3.51 10.31
CA PHE A 73 11.41 2.33 11.19
C PHE A 73 12.50 2.38 12.26
N LYS A 74 13.34 3.42 12.28
CA LYS A 74 14.37 3.57 13.32
C LYS A 74 13.75 3.60 14.72
N GLY A 75 14.27 2.77 15.61
CA GLY A 75 13.82 2.70 17.00
C GLY A 75 12.50 1.93 17.20
N THR A 76 11.88 1.41 16.16
CA THR A 76 10.71 0.52 16.26
C THR A 76 11.15 -0.92 16.56
N ARG A 77 10.19 -1.75 17.00
CA ARG A 77 10.48 -3.16 17.36
C ARG A 77 10.95 -3.98 16.15
N ILE A 78 10.37 -3.76 14.97
CA ILE A 78 10.76 -4.49 13.74
C ILE A 78 12.21 -4.18 13.32
N SER A 79 12.76 -3.00 13.63
CA SER A 79 14.14 -2.65 13.29
C SER A 79 15.17 -3.51 14.01
N ARG A 80 14.78 -4.26 15.04
CA ARG A 80 15.64 -5.23 15.74
C ARG A 80 15.70 -6.58 15.03
N GLU A 81 14.74 -6.87 14.17
CA GLU A 81 14.69 -8.06 13.32
C GLU A 81 15.52 -7.82 12.05
N VAL A 82 16.84 -7.75 12.22
CA VAL A 82 17.79 -7.36 11.15
C VAL A 82 17.61 -8.22 9.90
N TYR A 83 17.48 -9.53 10.05
CA TYR A 83 17.29 -10.46 8.94
C TYR A 83 16.03 -10.12 8.12
N LEU A 84 14.89 -9.88 8.78
CA LEU A 84 13.65 -9.54 8.08
C LEU A 84 13.76 -8.18 7.36
N CYS A 85 14.41 -7.20 8.00
CA CYS A 85 14.64 -5.91 7.37
C CYS A 85 15.53 -6.04 6.13
N GLU A 86 16.60 -6.82 6.18
CA GLU A 86 17.50 -7.03 5.05
C GLU A 86 16.83 -7.79 3.91
N GLN A 87 15.99 -8.76 4.21
CA GLN A 87 15.33 -9.59 3.20
C GLN A 87 14.14 -8.89 2.53
N TYR A 88 13.36 -8.10 3.27
CA TYR A 88 12.04 -7.66 2.82
C TYR A 88 11.85 -6.15 2.74
N MET A 89 12.58 -5.35 3.55
CA MET A 89 12.35 -3.92 3.61
C MET A 89 12.77 -3.21 2.32
N GLY A 90 11.80 -2.56 1.68
CA GLY A 90 12.04 -1.74 0.49
C GLY A 90 12.35 -2.56 -0.77
N LYS A 91 11.84 -3.78 -0.89
CA LYS A 91 12.19 -4.68 -2.00
C LYS A 91 11.03 -5.07 -2.91
N PHE A 92 9.82 -4.62 -2.62
CA PHE A 92 8.63 -5.04 -3.35
C PHE A 92 7.93 -3.88 -4.03
N PRO A 93 7.41 -4.06 -5.24
CA PRO A 93 6.42 -3.14 -5.79
C PRO A 93 5.12 -3.32 -4.99
N VAL A 94 4.67 -2.27 -4.33
CA VAL A 94 3.47 -2.31 -3.49
C VAL A 94 2.35 -1.55 -4.16
N ILE A 95 1.26 -2.23 -4.52
CA ILE A 95 0.02 -1.63 -4.98
C ILE A 95 -0.81 -1.29 -3.73
N PHE A 96 -1.13 -0.02 -3.55
CA PHE A 96 -1.89 0.46 -2.40
C PHE A 96 -3.15 1.19 -2.84
N ILE A 97 -4.29 0.52 -2.71
CA ILE A 97 -5.60 1.05 -3.11
C ILE A 97 -6.42 1.36 -1.86
N SER A 98 -6.89 2.61 -1.76
CA SER A 98 -7.81 3.04 -0.71
C SER A 98 -9.15 3.43 -1.33
N LEU A 99 -10.20 2.70 -1.00
CA LEU A 99 -11.56 2.99 -1.45
C LEU A 99 -12.29 4.01 -0.55
N LYS A 100 -11.57 4.57 0.42
CA LYS A 100 -12.14 5.51 1.41
C LYS A 100 -12.69 6.80 0.78
N SER A 101 -12.09 7.24 -0.32
CA SER A 101 -12.49 8.46 -1.03
C SER A 101 -13.67 8.25 -1.98
N ILE A 102 -14.08 7.00 -2.23
CA ILE A 102 -15.24 6.74 -3.08
C ILE A 102 -16.50 7.05 -2.28
N SER A 103 -17.09 8.21 -2.58
CA SER A 103 -18.37 8.64 -2.04
C SER A 103 -19.15 9.32 -3.16
N ALA A 104 -20.07 8.61 -3.76
CA ALA A 104 -20.85 9.09 -4.89
C ALA A 104 -22.35 8.77 -4.70
N GLN A 105 -23.21 9.60 -5.27
CA GLN A 105 -24.66 9.41 -5.23
C GLN A 105 -25.17 8.47 -6.32
N THR A 106 -24.38 8.25 -7.37
CA THR A 106 -24.71 7.36 -8.49
C THR A 106 -23.61 6.33 -8.71
N TYR A 107 -23.98 5.20 -9.28
CA TYR A 107 -23.06 4.13 -9.64
C TYR A 107 -21.97 4.61 -10.61
N GLU A 108 -22.37 5.33 -11.66
CA GLU A 108 -21.44 5.88 -12.66
C GLU A 108 -20.34 6.72 -12.03
N LYS A 109 -20.71 7.67 -11.15
CA LYS A 109 -19.72 8.49 -10.42
C LYS A 109 -18.83 7.67 -9.49
N ALA A 110 -19.35 6.60 -8.89
CA ALA A 110 -18.55 5.70 -8.08
C ALA A 110 -17.51 4.96 -8.93
N CYS A 111 -17.88 4.51 -10.13
CA CYS A 111 -16.98 3.90 -11.10
C CYS A 111 -15.91 4.89 -11.56
N ASP A 112 -16.27 6.12 -11.91
CA ASP A 112 -15.30 7.15 -12.30
C ASP A 112 -14.25 7.41 -11.20
N MET A 113 -14.69 7.48 -9.94
CA MET A 113 -13.78 7.65 -8.81
C MET A 113 -12.88 6.43 -8.61
N ALA A 114 -13.40 5.21 -8.81
CA ALA A 114 -12.60 3.99 -8.74
C ALA A 114 -11.56 3.93 -9.86
N ILE A 115 -11.94 4.31 -11.08
CA ILE A 115 -11.05 4.44 -12.25
C ILE A 115 -9.89 5.41 -11.94
N GLN A 116 -10.19 6.58 -11.38
CA GLN A 116 -9.17 7.56 -11.02
C GLN A 116 -8.18 7.01 -9.98
N ILE A 117 -8.64 6.24 -9.00
CA ILE A 117 -7.78 5.63 -7.98
C ILE A 117 -6.85 4.60 -8.62
N VAL A 118 -7.38 3.69 -9.45
CA VAL A 118 -6.59 2.66 -10.14
C VAL A 118 -5.60 3.30 -11.11
N ASN A 119 -6.04 4.28 -11.89
CA ASN A 119 -5.18 5.04 -12.81
C ASN A 119 -4.04 5.76 -12.07
N GLY A 120 -4.36 6.42 -10.93
CA GLY A 120 -3.37 7.08 -10.10
C GLY A 120 -2.32 6.12 -9.57
N GLU A 121 -2.73 4.91 -9.17
CA GLU A 121 -1.81 3.88 -8.69
C GLU A 121 -1.00 3.27 -9.86
N ALA A 122 -1.62 2.98 -11.00
CA ALA A 122 -0.95 2.48 -12.21
C ALA A 122 0.17 3.42 -12.67
N ARG A 123 -0.03 4.73 -12.61
CA ARG A 123 1.00 5.73 -12.98
C ARG A 123 2.29 5.60 -12.17
N ARG A 124 2.23 5.10 -10.95
CA ARG A 124 3.43 4.87 -10.13
C ARG A 124 4.31 3.75 -10.67
N PHE A 125 3.74 2.88 -11.50
CA PHE A 125 4.39 1.71 -12.09
C PHE A 125 4.70 1.87 -13.58
N GLN A 126 4.69 3.09 -14.12
CA GLN A 126 4.97 3.34 -15.54
C GLN A 126 6.33 2.79 -16.01
N TYR A 127 7.30 2.68 -15.11
CA TYR A 127 8.61 2.08 -15.40
C TYR A 127 8.51 0.62 -15.88
N LEU A 128 7.39 -0.06 -15.65
CA LEU A 128 7.16 -1.42 -16.14
C LEU A 128 7.05 -1.45 -17.68
N LEU A 129 6.63 -0.36 -18.32
CA LEU A 129 6.55 -0.28 -19.78
C LEU A 129 7.92 -0.42 -20.46
N ASP A 130 9.00 -0.06 -19.74
CA ASP A 130 10.36 -0.17 -20.22
C ASP A 130 10.96 -1.56 -19.97
N SER A 131 10.19 -2.46 -19.33
CA SER A 131 10.66 -3.82 -19.01
C SER A 131 10.69 -4.71 -20.25
N GLU A 132 11.81 -5.37 -20.47
CA GLU A 132 11.97 -6.41 -21.52
C GLU A 132 11.24 -7.71 -21.18
N ARG A 133 10.81 -7.88 -19.93
CA ARG A 133 10.10 -9.08 -19.45
C ARG A 133 8.62 -9.07 -19.80
N LEU A 134 8.05 -7.90 -20.09
CA LEU A 134 6.65 -7.77 -20.47
C LEU A 134 6.49 -7.95 -21.98
N THR A 135 5.48 -8.73 -22.35
CA THR A 135 5.08 -8.85 -23.76
C THR A 135 4.44 -7.55 -24.25
N GLU A 136 4.38 -7.31 -25.56
CA GLU A 136 3.66 -6.14 -26.09
C GLU A 136 2.18 -6.15 -25.70
N TYR A 137 1.58 -7.33 -25.60
CA TYR A 137 0.21 -7.48 -25.10
C TYR A 137 0.05 -6.98 -23.65
N ASP A 138 1.00 -7.35 -22.77
CA ASP A 138 0.98 -6.89 -21.37
C ASP A 138 1.17 -5.38 -21.28
N LYS A 139 2.06 -4.82 -22.10
CA LYS A 139 2.30 -3.37 -22.19
C LYS A 139 1.06 -2.63 -22.65
N ASP A 140 0.33 -3.14 -23.65
CA ASP A 140 -0.89 -2.51 -24.13
C ASP A 140 -2.03 -2.64 -23.12
N ALA A 141 -2.16 -3.77 -22.43
CA ALA A 141 -3.08 -3.93 -21.32
C ALA A 141 -2.76 -2.92 -20.20
N PHE A 142 -1.48 -2.75 -19.85
CA PHE A 142 -1.06 -1.77 -18.85
C PHE A 142 -1.32 -0.32 -19.31
N LYS A 143 -1.05 0.02 -20.57
CA LYS A 143 -1.37 1.33 -21.13
C LYS A 143 -2.87 1.66 -21.00
N SER A 144 -3.74 0.67 -21.17
CA SER A 144 -5.19 0.86 -21.02
C SER A 144 -5.59 1.30 -19.60
N LEU A 145 -4.81 0.91 -18.55
CA LEU A 145 -5.00 1.36 -17.18
C LEU A 145 -4.60 2.83 -16.96
N LEU A 146 -3.80 3.40 -17.85
CA LEU A 146 -3.33 4.78 -17.75
C LEU A 146 -4.27 5.78 -18.43
N LEU A 147 -5.25 5.30 -19.20
CA LEU A 147 -6.21 6.16 -19.90
C LEU A 147 -7.22 6.76 -18.92
N PRO A 148 -7.56 8.05 -19.06
CA PRO A 148 -8.53 8.71 -18.19
C PRO A 148 -9.96 8.18 -18.36
N ASP A 149 -10.27 7.67 -19.55
CA ASP A 149 -11.56 7.10 -19.96
C ASP A 149 -11.54 5.56 -20.01
N MET A 150 -10.82 4.95 -19.07
CA MET A 150 -10.76 3.49 -18.94
C MET A 150 -12.17 2.89 -18.86
N LYS A 151 -12.41 1.84 -19.66
CA LYS A 151 -13.70 1.14 -19.65
C LYS A 151 -13.90 0.40 -18.32
N GLU A 152 -15.14 0.33 -17.85
CA GLU A 152 -15.53 -0.41 -16.64
C GLU A 152 -15.05 -1.88 -16.66
N SER A 153 -15.11 -2.53 -17.84
CA SER A 153 -14.60 -3.89 -18.02
C SER A 153 -13.12 -4.02 -17.68
N VAL A 154 -12.31 -3.02 -18.03
CA VAL A 154 -10.86 -2.99 -17.70
C VAL A 154 -10.66 -2.78 -16.20
N LEU A 155 -11.49 -1.93 -15.57
CA LEU A 155 -11.46 -1.75 -14.12
C LEU A 155 -11.77 -3.06 -13.38
N CYS A 156 -12.82 -3.78 -13.79
CA CYS A 156 -13.17 -5.06 -13.18
C CYS A 156 -12.05 -6.10 -13.34
N LEU A 157 -11.47 -6.22 -14.54
CA LEU A 157 -10.38 -7.14 -14.80
C LEU A 157 -9.13 -6.78 -13.98
N SER A 158 -8.77 -5.50 -13.87
CA SER A 158 -7.61 -5.08 -13.08
C SER A 158 -7.79 -5.37 -11.59
N LEU A 159 -8.99 -5.16 -11.03
CA LEU A 159 -9.28 -5.47 -9.64
C LEU A 159 -9.27 -6.99 -9.37
N ILE A 160 -9.74 -7.81 -10.31
CA ILE A 160 -9.69 -9.27 -10.21
C ILE A 160 -8.22 -9.73 -10.24
N HIS A 161 -7.41 -9.26 -11.19
CA HIS A 161 -6.00 -9.64 -11.29
C HIS A 161 -5.15 -9.17 -10.09
N ILE A 162 -5.52 -8.08 -9.43
CA ILE A 162 -4.87 -7.63 -8.20
C ILE A 162 -5.25 -8.55 -7.03
N SER A 163 -6.48 -9.07 -7.01
CA SER A 163 -6.98 -9.94 -5.95
C SER A 163 -6.62 -11.41 -6.13
N GLU A 164 -6.34 -11.85 -7.35
CA GLU A 164 -5.90 -13.21 -7.66
C GLU A 164 -4.40 -13.19 -7.99
N PRO A 165 -3.51 -13.56 -7.04
CA PRO A 165 -2.11 -13.75 -7.36
C PRO A 165 -2.03 -14.85 -8.43
N THR A 166 -1.43 -14.52 -9.56
CA THR A 166 -1.16 -15.47 -10.64
C THR A 166 -0.44 -16.67 -10.05
N ARG A 167 -1.09 -17.84 -10.07
CA ARG A 167 -0.44 -19.10 -9.71
C ARG A 167 0.78 -19.26 -10.61
N PRO A 168 1.98 -19.44 -10.08
CA PRO A 168 3.09 -19.86 -10.90
C PRO A 168 2.72 -21.22 -11.49
N TYR A 169 2.71 -21.33 -12.81
CA TYR A 169 2.64 -22.59 -13.54
C TYR A 169 3.92 -23.40 -13.30
#